data_dbca9210651f3b030848cfc267b5ad0a
#
_entry.id   dbca9210651f3b030848cfc267b5ad0a
#
_cell.length_a   1.000
_cell.length_b   1.000
_cell.length_c   1.000
_cell.angle_alpha   90.00
_cell.angle_beta   90.00
_cell.angle_gamma   90.00
#
_symmetry.space_group_name_H-M   'P 1'
#
loop_
_entity.id
_entity.type
_entity.pdbx_description
1 polymer ?
#
loop_
_entity_poly.entity_id
_entity_poly.type
_entity_poly.pdbx_seq_one_letter_code
_entity_poly.pdbx_strand_id
1 'polypeptide(L)'
;KTIYDIETGSLVTSPCPYRIVDLTFDQKAVIQSRFIDSIPSHKDDFKTYRDQYVYEGTLKLAEAALKGYLVSEKDRKRVNPQVAKAYSIHLRGDEIRPEPAVNKDGLGLWGRIVLGIQGDLIKGWYTDLPPADNQITIDLANGEYKNN
;
A
#
# COMPACT_ATOMS: atom_id res chain seq x y z
N LYS A 1 3.29 -29.56 -2.90
CA LYS A 1 2.46 -28.83 -3.88
C LYS A 1 2.35 -27.40 -3.37
N THR A 2 2.91 -26.43 -4.10
CA THR A 2 2.95 -25.02 -3.73
C THR A 2 1.82 -24.28 -4.43
N ILE A 3 1.18 -23.33 -3.77
CA ILE A 3 0.18 -22.41 -4.32
C ILE A 3 0.71 -21.00 -4.10
N TYR A 4 0.70 -20.19 -5.14
CA TYR A 4 0.98 -18.76 -5.06
C TYR A 4 -0.33 -18.00 -5.21
N ASP A 5 -0.62 -17.14 -4.26
CA ASP A 5 -1.69 -16.16 -4.31
C ASP A 5 -1.06 -14.78 -4.50
N ILE A 6 -1.36 -14.13 -5.61
CA ILE A 6 -0.73 -12.88 -6.01
C ILE A 6 -1.82 -11.85 -6.27
N GLU A 7 -2.03 -10.97 -5.34
CA GLU A 7 -3.04 -9.91 -5.43
C GLU A 7 -2.54 -8.75 -6.30
N THR A 8 -3.41 -8.28 -7.18
CA THR A 8 -3.17 -7.06 -7.97
C THR A 8 -4.07 -5.96 -7.45
N GLY A 9 -3.50 -4.82 -7.09
CA GLY A 9 -4.26 -3.65 -6.65
C GLY A 9 -5.26 -3.17 -7.71
N SER A 10 -6.17 -2.31 -7.31
CA SER A 10 -7.22 -1.79 -8.18
C SER A 10 -6.65 -0.89 -9.28
N LEU A 11 -7.06 -1.13 -10.53
CA LEU A 11 -6.69 -0.33 -11.69
C LEU A 11 -7.14 1.15 -11.58
N VAL A 12 -8.17 1.43 -10.78
CA VAL A 12 -8.72 2.78 -10.59
C VAL A 12 -8.23 3.45 -9.29
N THR A 13 -7.34 2.79 -8.56
CA THR A 13 -6.76 3.32 -7.32
C THR A 13 -5.26 3.52 -7.50
N SER A 14 -4.71 4.69 -7.14
CA SER A 14 -3.25 4.90 -7.24
C SER A 14 -2.49 3.74 -6.57
N PRO A 15 -1.45 3.21 -7.20
CA PRO A 15 -0.78 3.67 -8.43
C PRO A 15 -1.36 3.14 -9.75
N CYS A 16 -2.62 2.68 -9.79
CA CYS A 16 -3.29 2.11 -10.96
C CYS A 16 -2.53 0.92 -11.55
N PRO A 17 -2.29 -0.13 -10.75
CA PRO A 17 -1.49 -1.27 -11.16
C PRO A 17 -2.23 -2.19 -12.11
N TYR A 18 -1.45 -2.82 -12.99
CA TYR A 18 -1.85 -4.02 -13.74
C TYR A 18 -0.66 -4.97 -13.80
N ARG A 19 -0.93 -6.24 -14.03
CA ARG A 19 0.14 -7.25 -14.15
C ARG A 19 0.18 -7.86 -15.54
N ILE A 20 1.39 -8.10 -16.01
CA ILE A 20 1.67 -8.92 -17.18
C ILE A 20 2.21 -10.24 -16.64
N VAL A 21 1.62 -11.33 -17.12
CA VAL A 21 2.03 -12.68 -16.78
C VAL A 21 2.43 -13.40 -18.07
N ASP A 22 3.71 -13.69 -18.20
CA ASP A 22 4.25 -14.45 -19.32
C ASP A 22 4.48 -15.90 -18.89
N LEU A 23 3.80 -16.83 -19.55
CA LEU A 23 4.03 -18.28 -19.36
C LEU A 23 5.01 -18.73 -20.44
N THR A 24 6.16 -19.22 -19.99
CA THR A 24 7.25 -19.62 -20.87
C THR A 24 7.23 -21.12 -21.18
N PHE A 25 7.84 -21.53 -22.29
CA PHE A 25 7.91 -22.94 -22.68
C PHE A 25 8.73 -23.80 -21.72
N ASP A 26 9.66 -23.21 -20.95
CA ASP A 26 10.43 -23.86 -19.90
C ASP A 26 9.70 -23.88 -18.53
N GLN A 27 8.38 -23.82 -18.57
CA GLN A 27 7.49 -23.95 -17.41
C GLN A 27 7.73 -22.89 -16.32
N LYS A 28 7.92 -21.64 -16.72
CA LYS A 28 7.99 -20.53 -15.77
C LYS A 28 6.83 -19.57 -15.97
N ALA A 29 6.40 -18.95 -14.88
CA ALA A 29 5.54 -17.78 -14.89
C ALA A 29 6.37 -16.54 -14.52
N VAL A 30 6.55 -15.65 -15.47
CA VAL A 30 7.21 -14.35 -15.25
C VAL A 30 6.14 -13.30 -15.02
N ILE A 31 6.12 -12.72 -13.83
CA ILE A 31 5.08 -11.78 -13.40
C ILE A 31 5.72 -10.40 -13.23
N GLN A 32 5.11 -9.38 -13.82
CA GLN A 32 5.58 -8.01 -13.77
C GLN A 32 4.42 -7.07 -13.49
N SER A 33 4.50 -6.33 -12.40
CA SER A 33 3.62 -5.20 -12.15
C SER A 33 4.00 -4.01 -13.04
N ARG A 34 2.99 -3.36 -13.57
CA ARG A 34 3.07 -2.14 -14.36
C ARG A 34 2.05 -1.15 -13.83
N PHE A 35 2.27 0.11 -14.10
CA PHE A 35 1.41 1.19 -13.60
C PHE A 35 0.99 2.09 -14.74
N ILE A 36 -0.26 2.57 -14.72
CA ILE A 36 -0.70 3.57 -15.69
C ILE A 36 -0.16 4.92 -15.27
N ASP A 37 0.70 5.50 -16.08
CA ASP A 37 1.39 6.76 -15.79
C ASP A 37 0.82 7.97 -16.55
N SER A 38 -0.08 7.73 -17.52
CA SER A 38 -0.70 8.78 -18.30
C SER A 38 -2.07 8.34 -18.81
N ILE A 39 -3.01 9.30 -18.94
CA ILE A 39 -4.30 9.14 -19.59
C ILE A 39 -4.58 10.36 -20.50
N PRO A 40 -5.48 10.26 -21.50
CA PRO A 40 -5.71 11.36 -22.44
C PRO A 40 -6.08 12.71 -21.80
N SER A 41 -6.81 12.68 -20.67
CA SER A 41 -7.23 13.88 -19.94
C SER A 41 -6.16 14.47 -19.00
N HIS A 42 -5.13 13.66 -18.66
CA HIS A 42 -4.03 14.03 -17.75
C HIS A 42 -2.70 13.48 -18.28
N LYS A 43 -2.25 13.98 -19.43
CA LYS A 43 -1.06 13.45 -20.10
C LYS A 43 0.22 13.64 -19.30
N ASP A 44 0.38 14.81 -18.69
CA ASP A 44 1.63 15.22 -18.06
C ASP A 44 1.60 15.20 -16.54
N ASP A 45 0.40 15.19 -15.95
CA ASP A 45 0.18 15.31 -14.50
C ASP A 45 -0.54 14.12 -13.85
N PHE A 46 -0.91 13.09 -14.64
CA PHE A 46 -1.72 11.97 -14.14
C PHE A 46 -1.15 11.31 -12.89
N LYS A 47 0.16 11.13 -12.84
CA LYS A 47 0.84 10.53 -11.70
C LYS A 47 0.62 11.33 -10.40
N THR A 48 0.77 12.63 -10.48
CA THR A 48 0.51 13.53 -9.35
C THR A 48 -0.98 13.56 -9.01
N TYR A 49 -1.84 13.69 -10.02
CA TYR A 49 -3.28 13.69 -9.86
C TYR A 49 -3.79 12.44 -9.14
N ARG A 50 -3.44 11.24 -9.61
CA ARG A 50 -3.90 9.97 -9.01
C ARG A 50 -3.39 9.79 -7.58
N ASP A 51 -2.12 10.12 -7.31
CA ASP A 51 -1.51 9.98 -5.99
C ASP A 51 -2.16 10.96 -4.99
N GLN A 52 -2.41 12.20 -5.41
CA GLN A 52 -3.10 13.19 -4.59
C GLN A 52 -4.55 12.81 -4.33
N TYR A 53 -5.26 12.32 -5.33
CA TYR A 53 -6.66 11.89 -5.20
C TYR A 53 -6.83 10.80 -4.12
N VAL A 54 -5.96 9.78 -4.15
CA VAL A 54 -5.98 8.71 -3.16
C VAL A 54 -5.58 9.22 -1.78
N TYR A 55 -4.54 10.03 -1.69
CA TYR A 55 -4.10 10.60 -0.43
C TYR A 55 -5.20 11.46 0.23
N GLU A 56 -5.84 12.34 -0.51
CA GLU A 56 -6.93 13.18 -0.01
C GLU A 56 -8.17 12.35 0.39
N GLY A 57 -8.50 11.33 -0.39
CA GLY A 57 -9.56 10.38 -0.03
C GLY A 57 -9.26 9.66 1.28
N THR A 58 -8.04 9.20 1.44
CA THR A 58 -7.60 8.51 2.66
C THR A 58 -7.54 9.46 3.86
N LEU A 59 -7.14 10.72 3.68
CA LEU A 59 -7.22 11.73 4.73
C LEU A 59 -8.65 11.87 5.29
N LYS A 60 -9.66 11.91 4.42
CA LYS A 60 -11.07 12.00 4.82
C LYS A 60 -11.53 10.76 5.57
N LEU A 61 -11.15 9.57 5.10
CA LEU A 61 -11.49 8.31 5.75
C LEU A 61 -10.81 8.19 7.12
N ALA A 62 -9.53 8.51 7.22
CA ALA A 62 -8.78 8.48 8.48
C ALA A 62 -9.34 9.50 9.49
N GLU A 63 -9.70 10.70 9.04
CA GLU A 63 -10.34 11.72 9.89
C GLU A 63 -11.68 11.23 10.45
N ALA A 64 -12.52 10.60 9.62
CA ALA A 64 -13.79 10.04 10.04
C ALA A 64 -13.59 8.90 11.06
N ALA A 65 -12.65 7.99 10.81
CA ALA A 65 -12.34 6.88 11.72
C ALA A 65 -11.80 7.38 13.08
N LEU A 66 -10.81 8.26 13.05
CA LEU A 66 -10.22 8.82 14.27
C LEU A 66 -11.24 9.63 15.10
N LYS A 67 -12.14 10.35 14.43
CA LYS A 67 -13.27 11.04 15.07
C LYS A 67 -14.24 10.04 15.71
N GLY A 68 -14.55 8.94 15.05
CA GLY A 68 -15.35 7.85 15.58
C GLY A 68 -14.75 7.21 16.84
N TYR A 69 -13.43 7.14 16.93
CA TYR A 69 -12.71 6.73 18.14
C TYR A 69 -12.56 7.83 19.20
N LEU A 70 -13.21 8.97 19.04
CA LEU A 70 -13.17 10.12 19.95
C LEU A 70 -11.76 10.70 20.18
N VAL A 71 -10.86 10.54 19.20
CA VAL A 71 -9.54 11.16 19.23
C VAL A 71 -9.68 12.67 19.11
N SER A 72 -8.94 13.43 19.93
CA SER A 72 -9.01 14.89 19.95
C SER A 72 -8.63 15.49 18.59
N GLU A 73 -9.21 16.63 18.23
CA GLU A 73 -8.89 17.32 16.98
C GLU A 73 -7.38 17.61 16.84
N LYS A 74 -6.73 18.01 17.94
CA LYS A 74 -5.30 18.23 17.98
C LYS A 74 -4.51 16.99 17.59
N ASP A 75 -4.88 15.84 18.14
CA ASP A 75 -4.22 14.57 17.86
C ASP A 75 -4.54 14.10 16.43
N ARG A 76 -5.80 14.24 15.96
CA ARG A 76 -6.19 13.90 14.59
C ARG A 76 -5.37 14.66 13.55
N LYS A 77 -5.18 15.98 13.73
CA LYS A 77 -4.33 16.80 12.83
C LYS A 77 -2.89 16.29 12.71
N ARG A 78 -2.37 15.65 13.75
CA ARG A 78 -1.01 15.08 13.75
C ARG A 78 -0.95 13.67 13.14
N VAL A 79 -1.94 12.86 13.42
CA VAL A 79 -1.97 11.43 13.06
C VAL A 79 -2.49 11.21 11.65
N ASN A 80 -3.52 11.95 11.26
CA ASN A 80 -4.22 11.75 10.00
C ASN A 80 -3.31 11.75 8.76
N PRO A 81 -2.36 12.71 8.58
CA PRO A 81 -1.44 12.67 7.45
C PRO A 81 -0.54 11.42 7.44
N GLN A 82 -0.16 10.91 8.61
CA GLN A 82 0.68 9.73 8.73
C GLN A 82 -0.09 8.45 8.33
N VAL A 83 -1.35 8.34 8.77
CA VAL A 83 -2.24 7.24 8.39
C VAL A 83 -2.52 7.26 6.88
N ALA A 84 -2.83 8.43 6.33
CA ALA A 84 -3.06 8.58 4.90
C ALA A 84 -1.83 8.20 4.07
N LYS A 85 -0.64 8.59 4.51
CA LYS A 85 0.62 8.23 3.86
C LYS A 85 0.88 6.72 3.94
N ALA A 86 0.64 6.10 5.11
CA ALA A 86 0.80 4.66 5.30
C ALA A 86 -0.06 3.88 4.31
N TYR A 87 -1.34 4.22 4.22
CA TYR A 87 -2.26 3.58 3.31
C TYR A 87 -1.90 3.80 1.83
N SER A 88 -1.45 4.99 1.47
CA SER A 88 -0.99 5.30 0.11
C SER A 88 0.26 4.51 -0.29
N ILE A 89 1.14 4.18 0.67
CA ILE A 89 2.30 3.32 0.44
C ILE A 89 1.84 1.88 0.23
N HIS A 90 0.96 1.38 1.09
CA HIS A 90 0.41 0.03 1.02
C HIS A 90 -0.16 -0.34 -0.36
N LEU A 91 -0.81 0.61 -1.01
CA LEU A 91 -1.39 0.39 -2.34
C LEU A 91 -0.36 0.21 -3.47
N ARG A 92 0.93 0.41 -3.21
CA ARG A 92 1.99 0.27 -4.22
C ARG A 92 2.58 -1.14 -4.31
N GLY A 93 2.43 -1.94 -3.25
CA GLY A 93 3.09 -3.22 -3.09
C GLY A 93 4.59 -3.11 -2.79
N ASP A 94 5.21 -4.20 -2.32
CA ASP A 94 6.63 -4.28 -1.92
C ASP A 94 7.01 -3.20 -0.87
N GLU A 95 6.17 -3.02 0.15
CA GLU A 95 6.33 -1.96 1.14
C GLU A 95 7.48 -2.24 2.11
N ILE A 96 8.29 -1.23 2.32
CA ILE A 96 9.33 -1.22 3.35
C ILE A 96 8.88 -0.31 4.50
N ARG A 97 8.79 -0.87 5.70
CA ARG A 97 8.40 -0.14 6.91
C ARG A 97 9.40 0.96 7.27
N PRO A 98 8.97 2.23 7.35
CA PRO A 98 9.78 3.27 7.98
C PRO A 98 9.81 3.10 9.50
N GLU A 99 10.88 3.54 10.15
CA GLU A 99 10.99 3.61 11.60
C GLU A 99 10.96 5.07 12.09
N PRO A 100 10.04 5.43 13.01
CA PRO A 100 8.86 4.70 13.50
C PRO A 100 7.72 4.70 12.48
N ALA A 101 6.87 3.65 12.48
CA ALA A 101 5.72 3.53 11.57
C ALA A 101 4.71 4.69 11.74
N VAL A 102 4.48 5.14 12.96
CA VAL A 102 3.70 6.35 13.29
C VAL A 102 4.36 7.06 14.45
N ASN A 103 4.60 8.36 14.26
CA ASN A 103 5.11 9.20 15.36
C ASN A 103 3.97 9.52 16.35
N LYS A 104 4.18 9.13 17.61
CA LYS A 104 3.24 9.34 18.73
C LYS A 104 3.62 10.55 19.61
N ASP A 105 4.66 11.30 19.25
CA ASP A 105 5.13 12.42 20.06
C ASP A 105 4.09 13.54 20.14
N GLY A 106 3.91 14.05 21.35
CA GLY A 106 2.97 15.15 21.62
C GLY A 106 1.49 14.80 21.50
N LEU A 107 1.14 13.50 21.37
CA LEU A 107 -0.25 13.05 21.45
C LEU A 107 -0.72 12.96 22.89
N GLY A 108 -2.01 13.24 23.10
CA GLY A 108 -2.69 12.98 24.35
C GLY A 108 -2.76 11.48 24.68
N LEU A 109 -3.06 11.16 25.94
CA LEU A 109 -3.13 9.78 26.41
C LEU A 109 -4.08 8.92 25.57
N TRP A 110 -5.27 9.43 25.27
CA TRP A 110 -6.26 8.71 24.49
C TRP A 110 -5.81 8.46 23.04
N GLY A 111 -5.21 9.45 22.39
CA GLY A 111 -4.64 9.29 21.05
C GLY A 111 -3.57 8.20 21.01
N ARG A 112 -2.70 8.13 22.04
CA ARG A 112 -1.69 7.06 22.16
C ARG A 112 -2.30 5.68 22.34
N ILE A 113 -3.37 5.56 23.14
CA ILE A 113 -4.10 4.30 23.34
C ILE A 113 -4.72 3.83 22.03
N VAL A 114 -5.48 4.69 21.35
CA VAL A 114 -6.12 4.35 20.07
C VAL A 114 -5.09 3.91 19.03
N LEU A 115 -3.98 4.64 18.89
CA LEU A 115 -2.89 4.24 17.99
C LEU A 115 -2.14 3.00 18.46
N GLY A 116 -2.18 2.69 19.75
CA GLY A 116 -1.68 1.41 20.28
C GLY A 116 -2.53 0.23 19.80
N ILE A 117 -3.84 0.36 19.89
CA ILE A 117 -4.81 -0.66 19.45
C ILE A 117 -4.77 -0.87 17.92
N GLN A 118 -4.64 0.22 17.15
CA GLN A 118 -4.59 0.19 15.68
C GLN A 118 -3.16 -0.03 15.14
N GLY A 119 -2.18 -0.18 16.02
CA GLY A 119 -0.76 -0.22 15.65
C GLY A 119 -0.41 -1.36 14.71
N ASP A 120 -0.99 -2.54 14.93
CA ASP A 120 -0.73 -3.72 14.09
C ASP A 120 -1.32 -3.57 12.68
N LEU A 121 -2.50 -2.94 12.55
CA LEU A 121 -3.09 -2.63 11.25
C LEU A 121 -2.19 -1.66 10.46
N ILE A 122 -1.79 -0.55 11.11
CA ILE A 122 -0.92 0.45 10.45
C ILE A 122 0.45 -0.15 10.14
N LYS A 123 0.97 -1.02 11.02
CA LYS A 123 2.21 -1.76 10.76
C LYS A 123 2.08 -2.66 9.54
N GLY A 124 0.95 -3.35 9.38
CA GLY A 124 0.67 -4.18 8.21
C GLY A 124 0.73 -3.39 6.90
N TRP A 125 0.29 -2.11 6.91
CA TRP A 125 0.36 -1.25 5.72
C TRP A 125 1.78 -0.83 5.30
N TYR A 126 2.78 -1.08 6.12
CA TYR A 126 4.19 -0.79 5.83
C TYR A 126 5.03 -2.05 5.67
N THR A 127 4.43 -3.22 5.73
CA THR A 127 5.17 -4.48 5.75
C THR A 127 4.56 -5.44 4.76
N ASP A 128 5.18 -5.53 3.62
CA ASP A 128 4.86 -6.57 2.66
C ASP A 128 5.43 -7.93 3.12
N LEU A 129 4.69 -9.00 2.83
CA LEU A 129 5.13 -10.35 3.14
C LEU A 129 5.95 -10.91 1.96
N PRO A 130 7.07 -11.61 2.24
CA PRO A 130 7.83 -12.23 1.18
C PRO A 130 7.04 -13.38 0.52
N PRO A 131 7.26 -13.61 -0.78
CA PRO A 131 8.22 -12.91 -1.64
C PRO A 131 7.67 -11.56 -2.14
N ALA A 132 8.57 -10.59 -2.38
CA ALA A 132 8.20 -9.39 -3.14
C ALA A 132 7.64 -9.81 -4.51
N ASP A 133 6.44 -9.37 -4.87
CA ASP A 133 5.68 -9.93 -5.99
C ASP A 133 5.45 -8.98 -7.17
N ASN A 134 5.96 -7.76 -7.08
CA ASN A 134 5.90 -6.82 -8.20
C ASN A 134 6.72 -7.26 -9.39
N GLN A 135 7.81 -7.99 -9.15
CA GLN A 135 8.61 -8.60 -10.21
C GLN A 135 9.14 -9.96 -9.73
N ILE A 136 8.49 -11.03 -10.14
CA ILE A 136 8.80 -12.39 -9.69
C ILE A 136 8.76 -13.38 -10.86
N THR A 137 9.65 -14.34 -10.82
CA THR A 137 9.63 -15.53 -11.69
C THR A 137 9.37 -16.76 -10.84
N ILE A 138 8.34 -17.52 -11.19
CA ILE A 138 7.97 -18.78 -10.51
C ILE A 138 8.24 -19.93 -11.45
N ASP A 139 8.98 -20.95 -10.98
CA ASP A 139 9.14 -22.23 -11.66
C ASP A 139 7.92 -23.10 -11.35
N LEU A 140 7.12 -23.37 -12.38
CA LEU A 140 5.88 -24.13 -12.25
C LEU A 140 6.08 -25.62 -12.06
N ALA A 141 7.28 -26.14 -12.33
CA ALA A 141 7.60 -27.57 -12.16
C ALA A 141 7.87 -27.91 -10.69
N ASN A 142 8.58 -27.05 -9.97
CA ASN A 142 9.01 -27.31 -8.59
C ASN A 142 8.41 -26.34 -7.56
N GLY A 143 7.85 -25.21 -8.00
CA GLY A 143 7.31 -24.16 -7.14
C GLY A 143 8.38 -23.29 -6.48
N GLU A 144 9.60 -23.22 -7.03
CA GLU A 144 10.59 -22.25 -6.61
C GLU A 144 10.35 -20.88 -7.22
N TYR A 145 10.79 -19.84 -6.56
CA TYR A 145 10.65 -18.48 -7.08
C TYR A 145 11.96 -17.70 -7.02
N LYS A 146 12.06 -16.70 -7.87
CA LYS A 146 13.15 -15.73 -7.89
C LYS A 146 12.58 -14.34 -8.08
N ASN A 147 12.98 -13.37 -7.26
CA ASN A 147 12.72 -11.96 -7.49
C ASN A 147 13.63 -11.45 -8.63
N ASN A 148 13.07 -10.68 -9.55
CA ASN A 148 13.77 -10.17 -10.74
C ASN A 148 14.33 -8.77 -10.49
#